data_3bd8850614ea705f857508899dde91f0
#
_entry.id   3bd8850614ea705f857508899dde91f0
#
_cell.length_a   1.000
_cell.length_b   1.000
_cell.length_c   1.000
_cell.angle_alpha   90.00
_cell.angle_beta   90.00
_cell.angle_gamma   90.00
#
_symmetry.space_group_name_H-M   'P 1'
#
loop_
_entity.id
_entity.type
_entity.pdbx_description
1 polymer ?
#
loop_
_entity_poly.entity_id
_entity_poly.type
_entity_poly.pdbx_seq_one_letter_code
_entity_poly.pdbx_strand_id
1 'polypeptide(L)'
;MEKRIRNLVVMVKPASGACNMRCEYCFYADEQQNREQALHGMMSVETLHALIDRVLEAGARSCTLVFQGGEPTLVGLPFYRNLAAYVGQKTAGKRIRFQYSIQTNGYAMTEEWAAFLAENQFLVGISLDGTKEIHDRFRKDSQGKGTWDRVMRAIGLLNQYHVSYNILTVVTAANAKNAAKLYRFFEKQGLPYQQYIECLDPLGEIPGQKEYSLTPERYEYFLKSLFDVWYQDRKQGKYVYNRYFENLLLMLNGQEPESCNMRGVCSSQWVVEADGSVYPCDFYALDEWKLGMIATGGDSFAEMEQRRQESGFLETSRQIPDACRTCRWFGLCRNGCRRCRVVDVSGNPGINYFCQAYKGFFEYAYPRLEQLASTR
;
A
#
# COMPACT_ATOMS: atom_id res chain seq x y z
N MET A 1 -24.93 11.71 -19.64
CA MET A 1 -24.87 11.94 -18.18
C MET A 1 -23.48 11.47 -17.70
N GLU A 2 -22.58 12.39 -17.40
CA GLU A 2 -21.29 12.07 -16.81
C GLU A 2 -21.51 11.29 -15.50
N LYS A 3 -20.87 10.15 -15.39
CA LYS A 3 -20.87 9.35 -14.15
C LYS A 3 -20.11 10.14 -13.08
N ARG A 4 -20.84 10.87 -12.23
CA ARG A 4 -20.22 11.58 -11.10
C ARG A 4 -19.43 10.59 -10.24
N ILE A 5 -18.15 10.83 -10.07
CA ILE A 5 -17.28 10.06 -9.20
C ILE A 5 -17.69 10.39 -7.75
N ARG A 6 -18.33 9.43 -7.06
CA ARG A 6 -18.83 9.70 -5.69
C ARG A 6 -17.72 9.73 -4.65
N ASN A 7 -16.76 8.82 -4.78
CA ASN A 7 -15.63 8.68 -3.84
C ASN A 7 -14.34 8.64 -4.62
N LEU A 8 -13.41 9.53 -4.31
CA LEU A 8 -12.08 9.55 -4.86
C LEU A 8 -11.07 9.01 -3.85
N VAL A 9 -10.14 8.21 -4.31
CA VAL A 9 -8.93 7.85 -3.57
C VAL A 9 -7.75 8.30 -4.43
N VAL A 10 -6.99 9.24 -3.91
CA VAL A 10 -5.83 9.81 -4.59
C VAL A 10 -4.59 9.56 -3.75
N MET A 11 -3.66 8.81 -4.28
CA MET A 11 -2.33 8.67 -3.71
C MET A 11 -1.47 9.84 -4.19
N VAL A 12 -0.78 10.47 -3.27
CA VAL A 12 0.07 11.63 -3.53
C VAL A 12 1.49 11.29 -3.13
N LYS A 13 2.43 11.46 -4.04
CA LYS A 13 3.87 11.28 -3.80
C LYS A 13 4.56 12.64 -3.65
N PRO A 14 4.44 13.33 -2.50
CA PRO A 14 4.85 14.72 -2.38
C PRO A 14 6.36 14.91 -2.44
N ALA A 15 7.14 13.86 -2.19
CA ALA A 15 8.59 13.85 -2.31
C ALA A 15 9.06 12.95 -3.47
N SER A 16 8.16 12.59 -4.42
CA SER A 16 8.42 11.61 -5.47
C SER A 16 9.00 10.31 -4.86
N GLY A 17 10.12 9.82 -5.37
CA GLY A 17 10.84 8.69 -4.80
C GLY A 17 11.96 9.06 -3.81
N ALA A 18 12.13 10.36 -3.46
CA ALA A 18 13.15 10.76 -2.51
C ALA A 18 12.90 10.18 -1.10
N CYS A 19 13.94 9.63 -0.49
CA CYS A 19 13.86 8.99 0.82
C CYS A 19 15.13 9.22 1.64
N ASN A 20 14.99 9.33 2.96
CA ASN A 20 16.09 9.39 3.93
C ASN A 20 16.61 7.99 4.34
N MET A 21 16.01 6.93 3.79
CA MET A 21 16.44 5.54 3.97
C MET A 21 16.87 4.91 2.63
N ARG A 22 17.54 3.75 2.73
CA ARG A 22 18.01 2.94 1.60
C ARG A 22 17.67 1.47 1.86
N CYS A 23 16.35 1.17 1.90
CA CYS A 23 15.88 -0.21 2.05
C CYS A 23 16.23 -1.03 0.82
N GLU A 24 16.86 -2.18 1.00
CA GLU A 24 17.40 -3.00 -0.12
C GLU A 24 16.31 -3.54 -1.06
N TYR A 25 15.11 -3.77 -0.55
CA TYR A 25 13.94 -4.26 -1.29
C TYR A 25 12.97 -3.16 -1.74
N CYS A 26 13.40 -1.89 -1.72
CA CYS A 26 12.49 -0.77 -1.98
C CYS A 26 12.07 -0.73 -3.45
N PHE A 27 10.79 -1.00 -3.74
CA PHE A 27 10.27 -0.97 -5.11
C PHE A 27 10.24 0.44 -5.71
N TYR A 28 10.20 1.50 -4.89
CA TYR A 28 10.31 2.87 -5.40
C TYR A 28 11.71 3.17 -5.96
N ALA A 29 12.75 2.56 -5.40
CA ALA A 29 14.10 2.71 -5.94
C ALA A 29 14.23 1.99 -7.29
N ASP A 30 13.59 0.83 -7.45
CA ASP A 30 13.47 0.11 -8.73
C ASP A 30 12.65 0.92 -9.74
N GLU A 31 11.47 1.43 -9.35
CA GLU A 31 10.60 2.25 -10.20
C GLU A 31 11.35 3.47 -10.75
N GLN A 32 12.15 4.16 -9.93
CA GLN A 32 12.96 5.30 -10.36
C GLN A 32 13.98 4.94 -11.45
N GLN A 33 14.53 3.73 -11.43
CA GLN A 33 15.49 3.27 -12.43
C GLN A 33 14.82 2.93 -13.77
N ASN A 34 13.50 2.74 -13.78
CA ASN A 34 12.70 2.41 -14.96
C ASN A 34 11.94 3.62 -15.54
N ARG A 35 12.32 4.84 -15.17
CA ARG A 35 11.75 6.10 -15.67
C ARG A 35 12.81 6.95 -16.37
N GLU A 36 12.40 7.74 -17.36
CA GLU A 36 13.26 8.76 -17.98
C GLU A 36 13.73 9.79 -16.94
N GLN A 37 12.81 10.24 -16.09
CA GLN A 37 13.11 11.12 -14.98
C GLN A 37 12.92 10.37 -13.64
N ALA A 38 14.02 9.97 -13.02
CA ALA A 38 14.02 9.21 -11.78
C ALA A 38 13.28 9.90 -10.61
N LEU A 39 13.45 11.22 -10.46
CA LEU A 39 12.87 12.03 -9.39
C LEU A 39 12.21 13.29 -9.94
N HIS A 40 10.98 13.55 -9.51
CA HIS A 40 10.21 14.76 -9.87
C HIS A 40 10.32 15.91 -8.82
N GLY A 41 11.28 15.81 -7.90
CA GLY A 41 11.50 16.81 -6.84
C GLY A 41 10.50 16.74 -5.70
N MET A 42 10.22 17.89 -5.09
CA MET A 42 9.22 18.07 -4.04
C MET A 42 7.99 18.75 -4.62
N MET A 43 6.79 18.28 -4.24
CA MET A 43 5.54 18.89 -4.70
C MET A 43 5.42 20.33 -4.23
N SER A 44 5.11 21.20 -5.15
CA SER A 44 4.86 22.61 -4.84
C SER A 44 3.47 22.80 -4.19
N VAL A 45 3.31 23.93 -3.50
CA VAL A 45 2.00 24.31 -2.94
C VAL A 45 0.98 24.56 -4.06
N GLU A 46 1.42 25.07 -5.20
CA GLU A 46 0.59 25.32 -6.38
C GLU A 46 0.05 24.00 -6.96
N THR A 47 0.90 22.98 -7.07
CA THR A 47 0.49 21.62 -7.51
C THR A 47 -0.51 21.00 -6.54
N LEU A 48 -0.26 21.13 -5.23
CA LEU A 48 -1.17 20.67 -4.19
C LEU A 48 -2.54 21.36 -4.29
N HIS A 49 -2.56 22.69 -4.44
CA HIS A 49 -3.80 23.46 -4.59
C HIS A 49 -4.57 23.05 -5.85
N ALA A 50 -3.86 22.89 -6.99
CA ALA A 50 -4.45 22.42 -8.23
C ALA A 50 -5.08 21.05 -8.06
N LEU A 51 -4.44 20.11 -7.33
CA LEU A 51 -5.01 18.81 -7.03
C LEU A 51 -6.33 18.93 -6.23
N ILE A 52 -6.35 19.74 -5.18
CA ILE A 52 -7.56 19.94 -4.37
C ILE A 52 -8.69 20.54 -5.21
N ASP A 53 -8.37 21.55 -6.04
CA ASP A 53 -9.35 22.17 -6.92
C ASP A 53 -9.91 21.16 -7.94
N ARG A 54 -9.07 20.30 -8.56
CA ARG A 54 -9.54 19.21 -9.44
C ARG A 54 -10.44 18.19 -8.73
N VAL A 55 -10.13 17.84 -7.48
CA VAL A 55 -11.01 16.96 -6.67
C VAL A 55 -12.37 17.60 -6.46
N LEU A 56 -12.43 18.90 -6.19
CA LEU A 56 -13.67 19.64 -6.01
C LEU A 56 -14.47 19.76 -7.31
N GLU A 57 -13.80 20.02 -8.43
CA GLU A 57 -14.41 20.09 -9.77
C GLU A 57 -15.02 18.75 -10.20
N ALA A 58 -14.42 17.63 -9.81
CA ALA A 58 -14.95 16.28 -10.07
C ALA A 58 -16.30 16.01 -9.37
N GLY A 59 -16.71 16.88 -8.45
CA GLY A 59 -18.00 16.76 -7.74
C GLY A 59 -18.08 15.56 -6.79
N ALA A 60 -16.93 15.10 -6.28
CA ALA A 60 -16.85 14.00 -5.33
C ALA A 60 -17.58 14.34 -4.01
N ARG A 61 -18.15 13.31 -3.36
CA ARG A 61 -18.73 13.44 -2.01
C ARG A 61 -17.69 13.19 -0.92
N SER A 62 -16.69 12.38 -1.23
CA SER A 62 -15.54 12.16 -0.36
C SER A 62 -14.27 12.01 -1.18
N CYS A 63 -13.16 12.44 -0.60
CA CYS A 63 -11.82 12.20 -1.13
C CYS A 63 -10.91 11.71 -0.01
N THR A 64 -10.25 10.58 -0.23
CA THR A 64 -9.16 10.12 0.62
C THR A 64 -7.84 10.45 -0.06
N LEU A 65 -7.03 11.29 0.59
CA LEU A 65 -5.66 11.56 0.18
C LEU A 65 -4.71 10.62 0.93
N VAL A 66 -3.97 9.80 0.19
CA VAL A 66 -3.01 8.84 0.71
C VAL A 66 -1.61 9.34 0.37
N PHE A 67 -0.88 9.85 1.35
CA PHE A 67 0.49 10.33 1.14
C PHE A 67 1.47 9.18 1.24
N GLN A 68 2.21 8.93 0.17
CA GLN A 68 3.14 7.80 0.03
C GLN A 68 4.30 8.19 -0.90
N GLY A 69 5.07 7.24 -1.41
CA GLY A 69 6.21 7.46 -2.29
C GLY A 69 7.52 7.05 -1.63
N GLY A 70 8.59 7.83 -1.80
CA GLY A 70 9.85 7.61 -1.08
C GLY A 70 9.63 7.77 0.43
N GLU A 71 9.80 8.98 0.95
CA GLU A 71 9.37 9.33 2.31
C GLU A 71 8.58 10.63 2.28
N PRO A 72 7.25 10.59 2.44
CA PRO A 72 6.39 11.76 2.26
C PRO A 72 6.62 12.87 3.29
N THR A 73 7.23 12.59 4.44
CA THR A 73 7.56 13.62 5.44
C THR A 73 8.69 14.55 5.00
N LEU A 74 9.46 14.19 3.96
CA LEU A 74 10.57 15.00 3.46
C LEU A 74 10.13 16.34 2.85
N VAL A 75 8.89 16.43 2.34
CA VAL A 75 8.35 17.71 1.85
C VAL A 75 8.16 18.72 2.99
N GLY A 76 8.20 18.27 4.24
CA GLY A 76 8.12 19.08 5.44
C GLY A 76 6.70 19.34 5.95
N LEU A 77 6.59 19.57 7.27
CA LEU A 77 5.31 19.82 7.94
C LEU A 77 4.55 21.07 7.43
N PRO A 78 5.22 22.16 7.01
CA PRO A 78 4.54 23.34 6.42
C PRO A 78 3.68 23.00 5.21
N PHE A 79 4.08 22.03 4.37
CA PHE A 79 3.27 21.54 3.24
C PHE A 79 1.93 20.96 3.72
N TYR A 80 1.95 20.14 4.75
CA TYR A 80 0.73 19.51 5.29
C TYR A 80 -0.16 20.49 6.05
N ARG A 81 0.43 21.49 6.71
CA ARG A 81 -0.34 22.59 7.31
C ARG A 81 -1.06 23.41 6.25
N ASN A 82 -0.37 23.68 5.14
CA ASN A 82 -0.98 24.35 3.98
C ASN A 82 -2.13 23.51 3.40
N LEU A 83 -1.94 22.20 3.24
CA LEU A 83 -3.01 21.26 2.82
C LEU A 83 -4.25 21.41 3.70
N ALA A 84 -4.09 21.30 5.02
CA ALA A 84 -5.23 21.35 5.96
C ALA A 84 -5.95 22.71 5.89
N ALA A 85 -5.20 23.80 5.86
CA ALA A 85 -5.74 25.14 5.74
C ALA A 85 -6.49 25.36 4.41
N TYR A 86 -5.90 24.93 3.29
CA TYR A 86 -6.51 25.11 1.97
C TYR A 86 -7.77 24.27 1.80
N VAL A 87 -7.75 23.01 2.24
CA VAL A 87 -8.93 22.15 2.23
C VAL A 87 -10.02 22.76 3.13
N GLY A 88 -9.70 23.22 4.33
CA GLY A 88 -10.64 23.88 5.23
C GLY A 88 -11.31 25.11 4.59
N GLN A 89 -10.52 25.97 3.94
CA GLN A 89 -11.01 27.14 3.22
C GLN A 89 -11.92 26.76 2.04
N LYS A 90 -11.50 25.82 1.21
CA LYS A 90 -12.20 25.44 -0.04
C LYS A 90 -13.45 24.62 0.19
N THR A 91 -13.56 23.94 1.33
CA THR A 91 -14.70 23.08 1.66
C THR A 91 -15.72 23.73 2.59
N ALA A 92 -15.46 24.95 3.07
CA ALA A 92 -16.39 25.69 3.89
C ALA A 92 -17.77 25.80 3.20
N GLY A 93 -18.82 25.28 3.87
CA GLY A 93 -20.20 25.25 3.34
C GLY A 93 -20.46 24.17 2.25
N LYS A 94 -19.49 23.32 1.90
CA LYS A 94 -19.63 22.22 0.93
C LYS A 94 -19.86 20.87 1.61
N ARG A 95 -20.55 19.95 0.92
CA ARG A 95 -20.84 18.60 1.41
C ARG A 95 -19.80 17.57 0.95
N ILE A 96 -18.54 17.94 0.94
CA ILE A 96 -17.44 17.02 0.66
C ILE A 96 -16.66 16.71 1.94
N ARG A 97 -16.25 15.45 2.13
CA ARG A 97 -15.38 15.02 3.23
C ARG A 97 -14.02 14.66 2.70
N PHE A 98 -12.98 15.24 3.26
CA PHE A 98 -11.60 14.79 3.08
C PHE A 98 -11.20 13.86 4.23
N GLN A 99 -10.45 12.83 3.90
CA GLN A 99 -9.78 11.91 4.82
C GLN A 99 -8.31 11.83 4.44
N TYR A 100 -7.45 11.67 5.43
CA TYR A 100 -6.01 11.69 5.23
C TYR A 100 -5.39 10.40 5.74
N SER A 101 -4.46 9.85 4.99
CA SER A 101 -3.54 8.82 5.47
C SER A 101 -2.14 9.09 4.97
N ILE A 102 -1.15 8.65 5.74
CA ILE A 102 0.25 8.79 5.40
C ILE A 102 0.98 7.48 5.67
N GLN A 103 1.73 7.01 4.67
CA GLN A 103 2.62 5.88 4.80
C GLN A 103 4.03 6.39 5.01
N THR A 104 4.61 6.16 6.17
CA THR A 104 5.94 6.68 6.53
C THR A 104 6.86 5.60 7.09
N ASN A 105 8.15 5.81 6.91
CA ASN A 105 9.18 5.01 7.56
C ASN A 105 9.44 5.42 9.04
N GLY A 106 8.83 6.51 9.50
CA GLY A 106 8.92 7.00 10.87
C GLY A 106 10.27 7.63 11.27
N TYR A 107 11.26 7.64 10.37
CA TYR A 107 12.63 8.08 10.68
C TYR A 107 12.71 9.53 11.16
N ALA A 108 11.89 10.42 10.57
CA ALA A 108 11.89 11.87 10.86
C ALA A 108 10.72 12.30 11.76
N MET A 109 10.01 11.36 12.42
CA MET A 109 8.87 11.68 13.28
C MET A 109 9.32 12.48 14.51
N THR A 110 8.64 13.61 14.75
CA THR A 110 8.83 14.48 15.92
C THR A 110 7.51 14.63 16.67
N GLU A 111 7.54 15.24 17.86
CA GLU A 111 6.33 15.59 18.62
C GLU A 111 5.41 16.51 17.82
N GLU A 112 5.97 17.47 17.09
CA GLU A 112 5.23 18.41 16.24
C GLU A 112 4.49 17.69 15.12
N TRP A 113 5.12 16.67 14.47
CA TRP A 113 4.48 15.81 13.50
C TRP A 113 3.36 14.99 14.14
N ALA A 114 3.60 14.34 15.27
CA ALA A 114 2.60 13.52 15.94
C ALA A 114 1.38 14.36 16.38
N ALA A 115 1.59 15.57 16.92
CA ALA A 115 0.52 16.50 17.26
C ALA A 115 -0.32 16.88 16.03
N PHE A 116 0.32 17.25 14.91
CA PHE A 116 -0.35 17.60 13.68
C PHE A 116 -1.18 16.42 13.10
N LEU A 117 -0.63 15.21 13.11
CA LEU A 117 -1.31 14.01 12.61
C LEU A 117 -2.55 13.68 13.45
N ALA A 118 -2.47 13.85 14.78
CA ALA A 118 -3.58 13.67 15.70
C ALA A 118 -4.69 14.71 15.45
N GLU A 119 -4.33 16.00 15.41
CA GLU A 119 -5.25 17.12 15.21
C GLU A 119 -6.04 16.97 13.89
N ASN A 120 -5.37 16.54 12.82
CA ASN A 120 -5.98 16.39 11.49
C ASN A 120 -6.47 14.97 11.21
N GLN A 121 -6.53 14.10 12.23
CA GLN A 121 -7.09 12.75 12.16
C GLN A 121 -6.48 11.89 11.03
N PHE A 122 -5.17 11.97 10.83
CA PHE A 122 -4.48 11.10 9.88
C PHE A 122 -4.48 9.65 10.34
N LEU A 123 -4.72 8.74 9.41
CA LEU A 123 -4.36 7.33 9.61
C LEU A 123 -2.92 7.13 9.17
N VAL A 124 -2.06 6.68 10.07
CA VAL A 124 -0.65 6.48 9.78
C VAL A 124 -0.37 5.00 9.52
N GLY A 125 0.24 4.70 8.37
CA GLY A 125 0.87 3.41 8.16
C GLY A 125 2.36 3.54 8.48
N ILE A 126 2.84 2.80 9.49
CA ILE A 126 4.26 2.85 9.87
C ILE A 126 5.00 1.59 9.48
N SER A 127 6.13 1.76 8.81
CA SER A 127 6.93 0.66 8.29
C SER A 127 7.77 0.02 9.40
N LEU A 128 7.45 -1.23 9.78
CA LEU A 128 8.21 -1.98 10.78
C LEU A 128 8.26 -3.47 10.40
N ASP A 129 9.44 -4.02 10.13
CA ASP A 129 9.60 -5.41 9.67
C ASP A 129 9.85 -6.42 10.80
N GLY A 130 9.66 -6.01 12.05
CA GLY A 130 9.74 -6.89 13.21
C GLY A 130 10.77 -6.50 14.25
N THR A 131 11.50 -7.49 14.80
CA THR A 131 12.56 -7.25 15.78
C THR A 131 13.69 -6.43 15.17
N LYS A 132 14.49 -5.78 16.02
CA LYS A 132 15.61 -4.93 15.60
C LYS A 132 16.53 -5.64 14.60
N GLU A 133 16.90 -6.87 14.89
CA GLU A 133 17.77 -7.68 14.03
C GLU A 133 17.20 -7.89 12.62
N ILE A 134 15.91 -8.20 12.54
CA ILE A 134 15.22 -8.45 11.25
C ILE A 134 15.04 -7.14 10.48
N HIS A 135 14.57 -6.10 11.17
CA HIS A 135 14.30 -4.80 10.57
C HIS A 135 15.58 -4.15 10.03
N ASP A 136 16.64 -4.08 10.86
CA ASP A 136 17.89 -3.40 10.52
C ASP A 136 18.72 -4.15 9.47
N ARG A 137 18.36 -5.40 9.12
CA ARG A 137 19.01 -6.14 8.04
C ARG A 137 18.87 -5.44 6.71
N PHE A 138 17.66 -5.00 6.36
CA PHE A 138 17.34 -4.43 5.05
C PHE A 138 16.85 -2.98 5.10
N ARG A 139 16.38 -2.49 6.27
CA ARG A 139 15.94 -1.11 6.44
C ARG A 139 17.06 -0.27 7.07
N LYS A 140 17.87 0.30 6.22
CA LYS A 140 19.02 1.12 6.60
C LYS A 140 18.80 2.58 6.20
N ASP A 141 19.43 3.50 6.95
CA ASP A 141 19.48 4.91 6.55
C ASP A 141 20.51 5.14 5.43
N SER A 142 20.66 6.38 4.99
CA SER A 142 21.61 6.77 3.94
C SER A 142 23.09 6.52 4.32
N GLN A 143 23.39 6.26 5.62
CA GLN A 143 24.72 5.95 6.13
C GLN A 143 24.92 4.44 6.38
N GLY A 144 23.93 3.60 6.00
CA GLY A 144 23.97 2.16 6.20
C GLY A 144 23.66 1.72 7.65
N LYS A 145 23.20 2.61 8.53
CA LYS A 145 22.84 2.27 9.91
C LYS A 145 21.40 1.76 9.98
N GLY A 146 21.15 0.83 10.92
CA GLY A 146 19.80 0.35 11.22
C GLY A 146 18.88 1.46 11.72
N THR A 147 17.60 1.33 11.46
CA THR A 147 16.61 2.39 11.71
C THR A 147 15.55 2.01 12.75
N TRP A 148 15.58 0.79 13.26
CA TRP A 148 14.58 0.25 14.19
C TRP A 148 14.35 1.14 15.42
N ASP A 149 15.40 1.64 16.06
CA ASP A 149 15.28 2.48 17.27
C ASP A 149 14.51 3.79 16.97
N ARG A 150 14.68 4.36 15.78
CA ARG A 150 13.95 5.55 15.34
C ARG A 150 12.47 5.25 15.09
N VAL A 151 12.18 4.13 14.45
CA VAL A 151 10.81 3.69 14.17
C VAL A 151 10.07 3.41 15.48
N MET A 152 10.69 2.72 16.44
CA MET A 152 10.08 2.47 17.75
C MET A 152 9.84 3.75 18.54
N ARG A 153 10.75 4.74 18.44
CA ARG A 153 10.51 6.07 19.00
C ARG A 153 9.32 6.76 18.34
N ALA A 154 9.20 6.68 17.01
CA ALA A 154 8.06 7.22 16.28
C ALA A 154 6.75 6.59 16.75
N ILE A 155 6.70 5.27 16.92
CA ILE A 155 5.54 4.55 17.49
C ILE A 155 5.21 5.07 18.90
N GLY A 156 6.22 5.30 19.74
CA GLY A 156 6.05 5.91 21.06
C GLY A 156 5.37 7.28 21.01
N LEU A 157 5.79 8.14 20.07
CA LEU A 157 5.16 9.44 19.84
C LEU A 157 3.72 9.30 19.31
N LEU A 158 3.46 8.40 18.36
CA LEU A 158 2.10 8.16 17.87
C LEU A 158 1.16 7.71 19.00
N ASN A 159 1.62 6.85 19.91
CA ASN A 159 0.86 6.43 21.09
C ASN A 159 0.63 7.60 22.05
N GLN A 160 1.65 8.39 22.35
CA GLN A 160 1.57 9.55 23.24
C GLN A 160 0.54 10.58 22.78
N TYR A 161 0.47 10.81 21.47
CA TYR A 161 -0.47 11.76 20.86
C TYR A 161 -1.79 11.13 20.39
N HIS A 162 -2.03 9.84 20.71
CA HIS A 162 -3.25 9.10 20.32
C HIS A 162 -3.53 9.10 18.81
N VAL A 163 -2.49 9.09 17.99
CA VAL A 163 -2.62 8.98 16.53
C VAL A 163 -3.04 7.57 16.16
N SER A 164 -4.04 7.42 15.30
CA SER A 164 -4.43 6.11 14.75
C SER A 164 -3.37 5.61 13.77
N TYR A 165 -2.86 4.40 13.98
CA TYR A 165 -1.86 3.82 13.08
C TYR A 165 -1.98 2.31 12.94
N ASN A 166 -1.41 1.79 11.87
CA ASN A 166 -1.19 0.36 11.62
C ASN A 166 0.26 0.09 11.21
N ILE A 167 0.72 -1.11 11.50
CA ILE A 167 2.05 -1.58 11.13
C ILE A 167 2.02 -2.17 9.72
N LEU A 168 2.93 -1.72 8.87
CA LEU A 168 3.19 -2.33 7.56
C LEU A 168 4.53 -3.04 7.58
N THR A 169 4.49 -4.35 7.32
CA THR A 169 5.65 -5.22 7.29
C THR A 169 5.82 -5.78 5.89
N VAL A 170 6.99 -5.58 5.28
CA VAL A 170 7.35 -6.26 4.04
C VAL A 170 7.84 -7.67 4.39
N VAL A 171 7.21 -8.68 3.82
CA VAL A 171 7.57 -10.08 4.03
C VAL A 171 8.73 -10.43 3.11
N THR A 172 9.92 -10.48 3.68
CA THR A 172 11.17 -10.84 2.99
C THR A 172 11.60 -12.27 3.33
N ALA A 173 12.64 -12.78 2.68
CA ALA A 173 13.26 -14.05 3.06
C ALA A 173 13.70 -14.12 4.53
N ALA A 174 14.03 -12.97 5.14
CA ALA A 174 14.52 -12.92 6.52
C ALA A 174 13.40 -13.13 7.53
N ASN A 175 12.25 -12.45 7.37
CA ASN A 175 11.15 -12.55 8.31
C ASN A 175 10.17 -13.69 8.00
N ALA A 176 10.13 -14.17 6.76
CA ALA A 176 9.25 -15.28 6.36
C ALA A 176 9.44 -16.55 7.22
N LYS A 177 10.67 -16.84 7.65
CA LYS A 177 11.00 -17.99 8.51
C LYS A 177 10.59 -17.80 9.98
N ASN A 178 10.24 -16.58 10.36
CA ASN A 178 10.02 -16.17 11.73
C ASN A 178 8.60 -15.62 11.99
N ALA A 179 7.61 -16.02 11.19
CA ALA A 179 6.25 -15.47 11.23
C ALA A 179 5.62 -15.45 12.64
N ALA A 180 5.70 -16.58 13.37
CA ALA A 180 5.17 -16.67 14.72
C ALA A 180 5.91 -15.75 15.70
N LYS A 181 7.26 -15.68 15.61
CA LYS A 181 8.08 -14.79 16.46
C LYS A 181 7.76 -13.31 16.15
N LEU A 182 7.57 -12.98 14.89
CA LEU A 182 7.19 -11.65 14.43
C LEU A 182 5.82 -11.24 14.99
N TYR A 183 4.83 -12.12 14.87
CA TYR A 183 3.50 -11.89 15.41
C TYR A 183 3.53 -11.66 16.94
N ARG A 184 4.22 -12.53 17.68
CA ARG A 184 4.37 -12.39 19.13
C ARG A 184 5.15 -11.15 19.56
N PHE A 185 6.11 -10.73 18.74
CA PHE A 185 6.79 -9.46 18.95
C PHE A 185 5.80 -8.29 18.86
N PHE A 186 4.98 -8.22 17.81
CA PHE A 186 3.99 -7.15 17.66
C PHE A 186 2.93 -7.18 18.77
N GLU A 187 2.46 -8.35 19.15
CA GLU A 187 1.54 -8.52 20.29
C GLU A 187 2.14 -7.94 21.58
N LYS A 188 3.39 -8.31 21.90
CA LYS A 188 4.11 -7.81 23.09
C LYS A 188 4.31 -6.29 23.08
N GLN A 189 4.46 -5.69 21.90
CA GLN A 189 4.60 -4.24 21.75
C GLN A 189 3.25 -3.50 21.73
N GLY A 190 2.11 -4.21 21.85
CA GLY A 190 0.79 -3.59 21.78
C GLY A 190 0.42 -3.06 20.39
N LEU A 191 0.83 -3.76 19.33
CA LEU A 191 0.63 -3.38 17.92
C LEU A 191 -0.42 -4.30 17.26
N PRO A 192 -1.73 -4.10 17.51
CA PRO A 192 -2.77 -5.02 17.08
C PRO A 192 -3.18 -4.88 15.62
N TYR A 193 -2.85 -3.77 14.96
CA TYR A 193 -3.23 -3.52 13.57
C TYR A 193 -2.05 -3.80 12.65
N GLN A 194 -2.11 -4.93 11.92
CA GLN A 194 -0.98 -5.48 11.18
C GLN A 194 -1.33 -5.71 9.71
N GLN A 195 -0.48 -5.22 8.83
CA GLN A 195 -0.52 -5.51 7.41
C GLN A 195 0.82 -6.11 6.98
N TYR A 196 0.75 -7.25 6.31
CA TYR A 196 1.90 -7.95 5.74
C TYR A 196 1.82 -7.84 4.22
N ILE A 197 2.92 -7.42 3.61
CA ILE A 197 3.00 -7.12 2.17
C ILE A 197 4.09 -8.00 1.58
N GLU A 198 3.78 -8.70 0.50
CA GLU A 198 4.76 -9.54 -0.21
C GLU A 198 5.92 -8.68 -0.72
N CYS A 199 7.15 -9.08 -0.42
CA CYS A 199 8.33 -8.46 -0.99
C CYS A 199 8.33 -8.65 -2.51
N LEU A 200 8.51 -7.56 -3.25
CA LEU A 200 8.61 -7.58 -4.71
C LEU A 200 10.08 -7.60 -5.13
N ASP A 201 10.37 -8.39 -6.14
CA ASP A 201 11.63 -8.31 -6.87
C ASP A 201 11.57 -7.20 -7.93
N PRO A 202 12.72 -6.69 -8.42
CA PRO A 202 12.74 -5.63 -9.43
C PRO A 202 11.97 -5.96 -10.70
N LEU A 203 11.50 -4.90 -11.38
CA LEU A 203 10.79 -5.03 -12.65
C LEU A 203 11.69 -5.66 -13.71
N GLY A 204 11.17 -6.65 -14.44
CA GLY A 204 11.89 -7.32 -15.51
C GLY A 204 12.96 -8.33 -15.06
N GLU A 205 13.25 -8.45 -13.76
CA GLU A 205 14.14 -9.47 -13.24
C GLU A 205 13.40 -10.79 -12.94
N ILE A 206 14.16 -11.89 -12.93
CA ILE A 206 13.64 -13.21 -12.52
C ILE A 206 13.40 -13.17 -11.01
N PRO A 207 12.17 -13.42 -10.53
CA PRO A 207 11.89 -13.38 -9.10
C PRO A 207 12.67 -14.45 -8.31
N GLY A 208 12.98 -14.17 -7.05
CA GLY A 208 13.61 -15.12 -6.15
C GLY A 208 15.14 -15.08 -6.10
N GLN A 209 15.79 -14.16 -6.83
CA GLN A 209 17.25 -14.12 -6.99
C GLN A 209 17.99 -13.22 -6.00
N LYS A 210 17.31 -12.31 -5.32
CA LYS A 210 17.96 -11.42 -4.34
C LYS A 210 17.99 -12.06 -2.95
N GLU A 211 18.88 -11.60 -2.08
CA GLU A 211 18.96 -12.07 -0.69
C GLU A 211 17.65 -11.86 0.09
N TYR A 212 16.95 -10.77 -0.20
CA TYR A 212 15.67 -10.44 0.41
C TYR A 212 14.47 -11.12 -0.25
N SER A 213 14.62 -11.72 -1.43
CA SER A 213 13.53 -12.26 -2.24
C SER A 213 12.66 -13.26 -1.48
N LEU A 214 11.35 -13.05 -1.58
CA LEU A 214 10.36 -13.96 -1.06
C LEU A 214 10.02 -15.03 -2.11
N THR A 215 10.34 -16.31 -1.84
CA THR A 215 9.91 -17.39 -2.73
C THR A 215 8.52 -17.91 -2.37
N PRO A 216 7.82 -18.59 -3.30
CA PRO A 216 6.52 -19.20 -3.01
C PRO A 216 6.53 -20.13 -1.80
N GLU A 217 7.57 -20.97 -1.64
CA GLU A 217 7.70 -21.92 -0.52
C GLU A 217 7.86 -21.19 0.81
N ARG A 218 8.67 -20.11 0.85
CA ARG A 218 8.84 -19.28 2.04
C ARG A 218 7.57 -18.55 2.40
N TYR A 219 6.83 -18.09 1.38
CA TYR A 219 5.58 -17.37 1.61
C TYR A 219 4.47 -18.30 2.09
N GLU A 220 4.37 -19.51 1.56
CA GLU A 220 3.46 -20.54 2.05
C GLU A 220 3.71 -20.85 3.53
N TYR A 221 4.97 -21.09 3.89
CA TYR A 221 5.37 -21.33 5.28
C TYR A 221 5.00 -20.14 6.19
N PHE A 222 5.27 -18.91 5.71
CA PHE A 222 4.93 -17.67 6.42
C PHE A 222 3.42 -17.59 6.70
N LEU A 223 2.60 -17.76 5.67
CA LEU A 223 1.15 -17.66 5.79
C LEU A 223 0.57 -18.70 6.75
N LYS A 224 1.02 -19.95 6.66
CA LYS A 224 0.58 -21.03 7.56
C LYS A 224 0.97 -20.75 9.00
N SER A 225 2.23 -20.41 9.24
CA SER A 225 2.75 -20.15 10.59
C SER A 225 2.12 -18.90 11.22
N LEU A 226 1.90 -17.85 10.44
CA LEU A 226 1.21 -16.64 10.90
C LEU A 226 -0.27 -16.92 11.22
N PHE A 227 -0.93 -17.67 10.35
CA PHE A 227 -2.33 -18.04 10.53
C PHE A 227 -2.55 -18.86 11.80
N ASP A 228 -1.66 -19.81 12.11
CA ASP A 228 -1.79 -20.65 13.29
C ASP A 228 -1.80 -19.83 14.58
N VAL A 229 -0.86 -18.92 14.73
CA VAL A 229 -0.78 -18.09 15.96
C VAL A 229 -1.93 -17.08 16.03
N TRP A 230 -2.32 -16.47 14.90
CA TRP A 230 -3.47 -15.57 14.82
C TRP A 230 -4.80 -16.31 15.13
N TYR A 231 -4.99 -17.51 14.56
CA TYR A 231 -6.18 -18.32 14.79
C TYR A 231 -6.33 -18.75 16.25
N GLN A 232 -5.23 -19.15 16.90
CA GLN A 232 -5.25 -19.52 18.32
C GLN A 232 -5.61 -18.32 19.21
N ASP A 233 -5.03 -17.17 18.96
CA ASP A 233 -5.35 -15.95 19.72
C ASP A 233 -6.82 -15.54 19.53
N ARG A 234 -7.32 -15.64 18.30
CA ARG A 234 -8.74 -15.36 18.01
C ARG A 234 -9.70 -16.30 18.74
N LYS A 235 -9.37 -17.59 18.80
CA LYS A 235 -10.15 -18.56 19.61
C LYS A 235 -10.14 -18.26 21.10
N GLN A 236 -9.10 -17.60 21.59
CA GLN A 236 -9.00 -17.18 22.99
C GLN A 236 -9.64 -15.80 23.25
N GLY A 237 -10.32 -15.22 22.24
CA GLY A 237 -10.94 -13.89 22.35
C GLY A 237 -9.97 -12.71 22.25
N LYS A 238 -8.70 -12.95 21.92
CA LYS A 238 -7.76 -11.87 21.64
C LYS A 238 -8.02 -11.30 20.26
N TYR A 239 -7.98 -9.99 20.14
CA TYR A 239 -8.19 -9.30 18.87
C TYR A 239 -6.89 -8.73 18.33
N VAL A 240 -6.44 -9.30 17.21
CA VAL A 240 -5.39 -8.75 16.35
C VAL A 240 -5.94 -8.63 14.95
N TYR A 241 -6.00 -7.42 14.43
CA TYR A 241 -6.42 -7.16 13.06
C TYR A 241 -5.28 -7.48 12.09
N ASN A 242 -5.33 -8.66 11.50
CA ASN A 242 -4.47 -9.03 10.39
C ASN A 242 -5.22 -8.76 9.08
N ARG A 243 -4.81 -7.74 8.35
CA ARG A 243 -5.55 -7.27 7.16
C ARG A 243 -5.79 -8.36 6.13
N TYR A 244 -4.82 -9.26 5.89
CA TYR A 244 -4.98 -10.34 4.92
C TYR A 244 -6.05 -11.35 5.36
N PHE A 245 -5.99 -11.82 6.59
CA PHE A 245 -6.96 -12.80 7.11
C PHE A 245 -8.35 -12.19 7.30
N GLU A 246 -8.45 -10.94 7.73
CA GLU A 246 -9.75 -10.25 7.82
C GLU A 246 -10.39 -10.08 6.44
N ASN A 247 -9.61 -9.78 5.40
CA ASN A 247 -10.12 -9.71 4.03
C ASN A 247 -10.59 -11.10 3.53
N LEU A 248 -9.91 -12.19 3.88
CA LEU A 248 -10.38 -13.53 3.55
C LEU A 248 -11.73 -13.85 4.22
N LEU A 249 -11.92 -13.43 5.48
CA LEU A 249 -13.21 -13.59 6.17
C LEU A 249 -14.32 -12.74 5.52
N LEU A 250 -14.02 -11.51 5.07
CA LEU A 250 -14.95 -10.68 4.29
C LEU A 250 -15.37 -11.39 3.00
N MET A 251 -14.39 -11.94 2.25
CA MET A 251 -14.64 -12.63 0.98
C MET A 251 -15.47 -13.91 1.18
N LEU A 252 -15.25 -14.68 2.25
CA LEU A 252 -16.05 -15.86 2.58
C LEU A 252 -17.49 -15.49 2.93
N ASN A 253 -17.73 -14.29 3.45
CA ASN A 253 -19.07 -13.72 3.69
C ASN A 253 -19.65 -12.97 2.48
N GLY A 254 -19.11 -13.19 1.28
CA GLY A 254 -19.60 -12.60 0.03
C GLY A 254 -19.34 -11.09 -0.13
N GLN A 255 -18.46 -10.53 0.68
CA GLN A 255 -18.08 -9.11 0.62
C GLN A 255 -16.80 -8.92 -0.22
N GLU A 256 -16.62 -7.74 -0.80
CA GLU A 256 -15.39 -7.42 -1.51
C GLU A 256 -14.24 -7.11 -0.53
N PRO A 257 -13.02 -7.58 -0.84
CA PRO A 257 -11.87 -7.29 -0.01
C PRO A 257 -11.51 -5.79 -0.08
N GLU A 258 -11.05 -5.24 1.04
CA GLU A 258 -10.53 -3.87 1.10
C GLU A 258 -9.22 -3.74 0.32
N SER A 259 -8.39 -4.78 0.38
CA SER A 259 -7.06 -4.81 -0.25
C SER A 259 -7.16 -4.96 -1.76
N CYS A 260 -6.60 -4.00 -2.50
CA CYS A 260 -6.58 -4.00 -3.96
C CYS A 260 -5.95 -5.27 -4.54
N ASN A 261 -4.84 -5.75 -3.95
CA ASN A 261 -4.14 -6.96 -4.40
C ASN A 261 -4.96 -8.25 -4.29
N MET A 262 -6.06 -8.26 -3.52
CA MET A 262 -6.94 -9.42 -3.38
C MET A 262 -8.16 -9.38 -4.32
N ARG A 263 -8.36 -8.29 -5.07
CA ARG A 263 -9.51 -8.16 -6.00
C ARG A 263 -9.32 -8.90 -7.31
N GLY A 264 -8.08 -9.20 -7.68
CA GLY A 264 -7.75 -9.85 -8.95
C GLY A 264 -7.89 -8.98 -10.20
N VAL A 265 -8.38 -7.76 -10.02
CA VAL A 265 -8.48 -6.73 -11.06
C VAL A 265 -7.97 -5.41 -10.51
N CYS A 266 -7.30 -4.64 -11.35
CA CYS A 266 -6.84 -3.31 -10.95
C CYS A 266 -8.04 -2.38 -10.71
N SER A 267 -7.96 -1.57 -9.67
CA SER A 267 -8.94 -0.53 -9.36
C SER A 267 -8.56 0.79 -10.01
N SER A 268 -9.54 1.69 -10.14
CA SER A 268 -9.30 3.06 -10.59
C SER A 268 -8.65 3.85 -9.45
N GLN A 269 -7.34 3.73 -9.30
CA GLN A 269 -6.53 4.56 -8.42
C GLN A 269 -6.00 5.77 -9.19
N TRP A 270 -5.66 6.81 -8.46
CA TRP A 270 -5.02 8.02 -8.97
C TRP A 270 -3.73 8.21 -8.19
N VAL A 271 -2.60 8.10 -8.85
CA VAL A 271 -1.29 8.34 -8.25
C VAL A 271 -0.74 9.62 -8.82
N VAL A 272 -0.54 10.61 -7.98
CA VAL A 272 -0.07 11.95 -8.35
C VAL A 272 1.35 12.13 -7.85
N GLU A 273 2.30 12.27 -8.78
CA GLU A 273 3.71 12.55 -8.51
C GLU A 273 3.93 14.02 -8.10
N ALA A 274 5.12 14.31 -7.60
CA ALA A 274 5.47 15.64 -7.08
C ALA A 274 5.35 16.76 -8.12
N ASP A 275 5.56 16.48 -9.39
CA ASP A 275 5.39 17.41 -10.51
C ASP A 275 3.92 17.56 -10.98
N GLY A 276 3.01 16.77 -10.41
CA GLY A 276 1.60 16.72 -10.81
C GLY A 276 1.28 15.66 -11.87
N SER A 277 2.26 14.91 -12.38
CA SER A 277 2.01 13.77 -13.28
C SER A 277 1.13 12.73 -12.63
N VAL A 278 0.17 12.15 -13.37
CA VAL A 278 -0.83 11.21 -12.85
C VAL A 278 -0.67 9.85 -13.50
N TYR A 279 -0.73 8.80 -12.67
CA TYR A 279 -0.56 7.41 -13.06
C TYR A 279 -1.71 6.52 -12.52
N PRO A 280 -1.97 5.34 -13.14
CA PRO A 280 -3.09 4.47 -12.75
C PRO A 280 -2.82 3.63 -11.50
N CYS A 281 -1.56 3.44 -11.11
CA CYS A 281 -1.17 2.58 -10.00
C CYS A 281 0.21 2.97 -9.48
N ASP A 282 0.44 2.77 -8.17
CA ASP A 282 1.71 3.04 -7.51
C ASP A 282 2.88 2.20 -8.04
N PHE A 283 2.62 0.94 -8.41
CA PHE A 283 3.62 0.05 -9.03
C PHE A 283 3.83 0.27 -10.53
N TYR A 284 3.11 1.18 -11.12
CA TYR A 284 3.14 1.51 -12.57
C TYR A 284 3.14 3.02 -12.78
N ALA A 285 3.83 3.76 -11.90
CA ALA A 285 4.11 5.16 -12.12
C ALA A 285 5.32 5.31 -13.06
N LEU A 286 5.19 4.71 -14.26
CA LEU A 286 6.16 4.64 -15.35
C LEU A 286 5.69 5.47 -16.54
N ASP A 287 6.62 5.95 -17.38
CA ASP A 287 6.31 6.92 -18.44
C ASP A 287 5.23 6.45 -19.41
N GLU A 288 5.23 5.16 -19.77
CA GLU A 288 4.23 4.56 -20.67
C GLU A 288 2.80 4.53 -20.09
N TRP A 289 2.64 4.67 -18.77
CA TRP A 289 1.35 4.63 -18.09
C TRP A 289 0.85 6.00 -17.63
N LYS A 290 1.51 7.07 -18.04
CA LYS A 290 1.12 8.43 -17.67
C LYS A 290 -0.26 8.79 -18.21
N LEU A 291 -1.18 9.16 -17.32
CA LEU A 291 -2.57 9.49 -17.66
C LEU A 291 -2.78 10.97 -17.95
N GLY A 292 -1.94 11.83 -17.37
CA GLY A 292 -2.08 13.28 -17.54
C GLY A 292 -1.30 14.06 -16.48
N MET A 293 -1.73 15.30 -16.27
CA MET A 293 -1.05 16.26 -15.41
C MET A 293 -2.03 17.08 -14.57
N ILE A 294 -1.85 17.07 -13.26
CA ILE A 294 -2.51 17.99 -12.34
C ILE A 294 -1.70 19.29 -12.31
N ALA A 295 -2.29 20.34 -12.86
CA ALA A 295 -1.74 21.69 -12.84
C ALA A 295 -2.89 22.71 -12.95
N THR A 296 -2.60 24.00 -12.77
CA THR A 296 -3.57 25.06 -13.13
C THR A 296 -3.81 25.01 -14.63
N GLY A 297 -5.08 24.81 -15.03
CA GLY A 297 -5.45 24.57 -16.43
C GLY A 297 -5.07 23.20 -17.00
N GLY A 298 -4.57 22.27 -16.17
CA GLY A 298 -4.25 20.91 -16.57
C GLY A 298 -5.48 19.99 -16.73
N ASP A 299 -5.22 18.68 -16.85
CA ASP A 299 -6.24 17.67 -17.14
C ASP A 299 -7.28 17.51 -16.02
N SER A 300 -8.52 17.22 -16.38
CA SER A 300 -9.58 16.80 -15.48
C SER A 300 -9.49 15.30 -15.18
N PHE A 301 -10.10 14.86 -14.08
CA PHE A 301 -10.22 13.41 -13.80
C PHE A 301 -11.02 12.66 -14.88
N ALA A 302 -11.93 13.31 -15.59
CA ALA A 302 -12.68 12.70 -16.68
C ALA A 302 -11.79 12.41 -17.90
N GLU A 303 -10.97 13.36 -18.32
CA GLU A 303 -10.00 13.19 -19.41
C GLU A 303 -8.96 12.12 -19.07
N MET A 304 -8.43 12.13 -17.85
CA MET A 304 -7.49 11.10 -17.40
C MET A 304 -8.14 9.70 -17.32
N GLU A 305 -9.42 9.60 -16.93
CA GLU A 305 -10.15 8.32 -16.95
C GLU A 305 -10.34 7.79 -18.37
N GLN A 306 -10.61 8.66 -19.35
CA GLN A 306 -10.66 8.27 -20.76
C GLN A 306 -9.32 7.69 -21.21
N ARG A 307 -8.20 8.36 -20.94
CA ARG A 307 -6.85 7.86 -21.28
C ARG A 307 -6.54 6.53 -20.58
N ARG A 308 -7.00 6.34 -19.33
CA ARG A 308 -6.85 5.06 -18.60
C ARG A 308 -7.59 3.93 -19.33
N GLN A 309 -8.77 4.19 -19.86
CA GLN A 309 -9.53 3.21 -20.65
C GLN A 309 -8.83 2.91 -21.98
N GLU A 310 -8.37 3.95 -22.67
CA GLU A 310 -7.64 3.82 -23.95
C GLU A 310 -6.30 3.07 -23.78
N SER A 311 -5.60 3.24 -22.64
CA SER A 311 -4.35 2.54 -22.36
C SER A 311 -4.50 1.03 -22.14
N GLY A 312 -5.73 0.54 -21.94
CA GLY A 312 -5.99 -0.87 -21.64
C GLY A 312 -5.47 -1.35 -20.27
N PHE A 313 -5.01 -0.44 -19.39
CA PHE A 313 -4.41 -0.80 -18.11
C PHE A 313 -5.32 -1.67 -17.23
N LEU A 314 -6.59 -1.29 -17.12
CA LEU A 314 -7.57 -2.05 -16.34
C LEU A 314 -7.98 -3.34 -17.06
N GLU A 315 -8.15 -3.29 -18.37
CA GLU A 315 -8.61 -4.44 -19.17
C GLU A 315 -7.58 -5.58 -19.15
N THR A 316 -6.30 -5.26 -19.31
CA THR A 316 -5.21 -6.25 -19.22
C THR A 316 -5.21 -6.94 -17.84
N SER A 317 -5.56 -6.23 -16.77
CA SER A 317 -5.62 -6.82 -15.42
C SER A 317 -6.75 -7.84 -15.26
N ARG A 318 -7.80 -7.78 -16.10
CA ARG A 318 -8.95 -8.68 -16.08
C ARG A 318 -8.71 -10.01 -16.79
N GLN A 319 -7.59 -10.13 -17.49
CA GLN A 319 -7.24 -11.38 -18.17
C GLN A 319 -7.01 -12.48 -17.12
N ILE A 320 -7.72 -13.59 -17.29
CA ILE A 320 -7.66 -14.73 -16.37
C ILE A 320 -6.99 -15.89 -17.12
N PRO A 321 -5.81 -16.36 -16.65
CA PRO A 321 -5.16 -17.54 -17.20
C PRO A 321 -6.06 -18.79 -17.11
N ASP A 322 -5.98 -19.70 -18.06
CA ASP A 322 -6.81 -20.91 -18.09
C ASP A 322 -6.66 -21.78 -16.83
N ALA A 323 -5.45 -21.87 -16.29
CA ALA A 323 -5.20 -22.57 -15.04
C ALA A 323 -5.92 -21.94 -13.83
N CYS A 324 -6.30 -20.67 -13.90
CA CYS A 324 -7.09 -20.01 -12.86
C CYS A 324 -8.60 -20.24 -13.03
N ARG A 325 -9.09 -20.44 -14.27
CA ARG A 325 -10.52 -20.66 -14.55
C ARG A 325 -11.05 -21.94 -13.89
N THR A 326 -10.22 -22.97 -13.80
CA THR A 326 -10.57 -24.27 -13.22
C THR A 326 -10.07 -24.43 -11.77
N CYS A 327 -9.42 -23.41 -11.21
CA CYS A 327 -8.86 -23.48 -9.88
C CYS A 327 -9.94 -23.34 -8.80
N ARG A 328 -10.04 -24.33 -7.90
CA ARG A 328 -11.00 -24.33 -6.77
C ARG A 328 -10.83 -23.12 -5.85
N TRP A 329 -9.63 -22.55 -5.78
CA TRP A 329 -9.28 -21.40 -4.93
C TRP A 329 -9.44 -20.05 -5.60
N PHE A 330 -9.92 -20.03 -6.86
CA PHE A 330 -10.01 -18.75 -7.61
C PHE A 330 -10.88 -17.72 -6.89
N GLY A 331 -11.97 -18.14 -6.22
CA GLY A 331 -12.85 -17.24 -5.47
C GLY A 331 -12.13 -16.42 -4.38
N LEU A 332 -11.08 -16.98 -3.77
CA LEU A 332 -10.28 -16.30 -2.73
C LEU A 332 -8.99 -15.69 -3.29
N CYS A 333 -8.32 -16.36 -4.24
CA CYS A 333 -7.04 -15.91 -4.79
C CYS A 333 -7.21 -14.83 -5.87
N ARG A 334 -8.18 -15.00 -6.79
CA ARG A 334 -8.45 -14.11 -7.93
C ARG A 334 -7.22 -13.73 -8.77
N ASN A 335 -6.16 -14.55 -8.71
CA ASN A 335 -4.86 -14.31 -9.36
C ASN A 335 -4.10 -13.05 -8.81
N GLY A 336 -4.54 -12.47 -7.72
CA GLY A 336 -3.86 -11.41 -6.98
C GLY A 336 -3.54 -10.14 -7.78
N CYS A 337 -2.55 -9.39 -7.31
CA CYS A 337 -2.08 -8.16 -7.94
C CYS A 337 -1.44 -8.42 -9.30
N ARG A 338 -1.70 -7.57 -10.30
CA ARG A 338 -1.04 -7.58 -11.62
C ARG A 338 0.49 -7.54 -11.49
N ARG A 339 1.04 -6.77 -10.56
CA ARG A 339 2.48 -6.63 -10.32
C ARG A 339 3.16 -7.96 -9.90
N CYS A 340 2.41 -8.85 -9.29
CA CYS A 340 2.90 -10.18 -8.88
C CYS A 340 2.68 -11.26 -9.94
N ARG A 341 2.11 -10.94 -11.11
CA ARG A 341 1.88 -11.92 -12.18
C ARG A 341 3.12 -12.05 -13.04
N VAL A 342 3.54 -13.28 -13.30
CA VAL A 342 4.61 -13.55 -14.25
C VAL A 342 4.13 -13.15 -15.63
N VAL A 343 4.91 -12.35 -16.33
CA VAL A 343 4.60 -11.88 -17.68
C VAL A 343 5.17 -12.88 -18.67
N ASP A 344 4.39 -13.28 -19.68
CA ASP A 344 4.87 -14.13 -20.76
C ASP A 344 5.75 -13.36 -21.76
N VAL A 345 6.33 -14.06 -22.72
CA VAL A 345 7.21 -13.48 -23.75
C VAL A 345 6.49 -12.45 -24.67
N SER A 346 5.16 -12.44 -24.64
CA SER A 346 4.32 -11.48 -25.39
C SER A 346 3.84 -10.30 -24.54
N GLY A 347 4.28 -10.22 -23.27
CA GLY A 347 3.87 -9.15 -22.36
C GLY A 347 2.54 -9.38 -21.65
N ASN A 348 1.87 -10.54 -21.82
CA ASN A 348 0.59 -10.80 -21.18
C ASN A 348 0.77 -11.25 -19.72
N PRO A 349 -0.09 -10.75 -18.78
CA PRO A 349 -0.03 -11.16 -17.39
C PRO A 349 -0.46 -12.61 -17.24
N GLY A 350 0.47 -13.45 -16.79
CA GLY A 350 0.23 -14.86 -16.51
C GLY A 350 -0.27 -15.13 -15.09
N ILE A 351 0.16 -16.26 -14.54
CA ILE A 351 -0.18 -16.70 -13.19
C ILE A 351 0.63 -15.90 -12.16
N ASN A 352 0.00 -15.60 -11.03
CA ASN A 352 0.68 -14.97 -9.89
C ASN A 352 1.88 -15.80 -9.44
N TYR A 353 3.01 -15.14 -9.23
CA TYR A 353 4.26 -15.77 -8.78
C TYR A 353 4.06 -16.61 -7.50
N PHE A 354 3.23 -16.14 -6.58
CA PHE A 354 2.92 -16.81 -5.32
C PHE A 354 1.76 -17.82 -5.43
N CYS A 355 1.34 -18.24 -6.63
CA CYS A 355 0.21 -19.13 -6.83
C CYS A 355 0.29 -20.42 -5.99
N GLN A 356 1.47 -21.05 -5.91
CA GLN A 356 1.65 -22.28 -5.12
C GLN A 356 1.51 -21.99 -3.62
N ALA A 357 2.04 -20.87 -3.15
CA ALA A 357 1.90 -20.45 -1.76
C ALA A 357 0.43 -20.27 -1.37
N TYR A 358 -0.35 -19.59 -2.21
CA TYR A 358 -1.77 -19.40 -1.97
C TYR A 358 -2.55 -20.74 -1.98
N LYS A 359 -2.28 -21.63 -2.93
CA LYS A 359 -2.92 -22.95 -2.98
C LYS A 359 -2.62 -23.74 -1.71
N GLY A 360 -1.36 -23.90 -1.33
CA GLY A 360 -0.96 -24.64 -0.14
C GLY A 360 -1.49 -24.01 1.15
N PHE A 361 -1.56 -22.67 1.21
CA PHE A 361 -2.16 -21.98 2.35
C PHE A 361 -3.68 -22.20 2.43
N PHE A 362 -4.42 -22.06 1.33
CA PHE A 362 -5.88 -22.26 1.36
C PHE A 362 -6.26 -23.69 1.68
N GLU A 363 -5.57 -24.69 1.14
CA GLU A 363 -5.79 -26.09 1.51
C GLU A 363 -5.62 -26.35 3.01
N TYR A 364 -4.62 -25.70 3.60
CA TYR A 364 -4.33 -25.80 5.03
C TYR A 364 -5.31 -25.02 5.91
N ALA A 365 -5.66 -23.79 5.52
CA ALA A 365 -6.37 -22.84 6.38
C ALA A 365 -7.89 -22.83 6.19
N TYR A 366 -8.39 -23.25 5.02
CA TYR A 366 -9.78 -23.06 4.60
C TYR A 366 -10.83 -23.59 5.62
N PRO A 367 -10.73 -24.81 6.17
CA PRO A 367 -11.75 -25.29 7.11
C PRO A 367 -11.87 -24.42 8.36
N ARG A 368 -10.74 -23.85 8.81
CA ARG A 368 -10.69 -22.97 9.99
C ARG A 368 -11.16 -21.55 9.66
N LEU A 369 -10.88 -21.05 8.45
CA LEU A 369 -11.39 -19.77 7.96
C LEU A 369 -12.90 -19.82 7.80
N GLU A 370 -13.44 -20.90 7.22
CA GLU A 370 -14.88 -21.11 7.05
C GLU A 370 -15.61 -21.16 8.41
N GLN A 371 -15.05 -21.86 9.40
CA GLN A 371 -15.56 -21.86 10.77
C GLN A 371 -15.61 -20.44 11.36
N LEU A 372 -14.56 -19.62 11.19
CA LEU A 372 -14.54 -18.24 11.69
C LEU A 372 -15.54 -17.34 10.95
N ALA A 373 -15.72 -17.53 9.64
CA ALA A 373 -16.67 -16.75 8.85
C ALA A 373 -18.12 -17.03 9.26
N SER A 374 -18.44 -18.30 9.59
CA SER A 374 -19.78 -18.72 10.01
C SER A 374 -20.20 -18.22 11.41
N THR A 375 -19.24 -17.76 12.22
CA THR A 375 -19.49 -17.25 13.60
C THR A 375 -19.61 -15.73 13.68
N ARG A 376 -19.52 -15.04 12.56
CA ARG A 376 -19.77 -13.60 12.40
C ARG A 376 -21.19 -13.38 11.90
#